data_6bf8f8f18c4398e2e8303028ec07ebc8
#
_entry.id   6bf8f8f18c4398e2e8303028ec07ebc8
#
_cell.length_a   1.000
_cell.length_b   1.000
_cell.length_c   1.000
_cell.angle_alpha   90.00
_cell.angle_beta   90.00
_cell.angle_gamma   90.00
#
_symmetry.space_group_name_H-M   'P 1'
#
loop_
_entity.id
_entity.type
_entity.pdbx_description
1 polymer ?
#
loop_
_entity_poly.entity_id
_entity_poly.type
_entity_poly.pdbx_seq_one_letter_code
_entity_poly.pdbx_strand_id
1 'polypeptide(L)'
;MKSYKSILLLLFISNLIYPQLGEIDFNAGKAKLDGENKVLKLSESVEIYFNDFFLQADEINLDSSKEILSGKNISFDLIDRNAYGKADEILIQKDKAQFKGVEMSLCPCKKRIWWVETDELSFSSQEDFGNFQGGRFYIYDTPIFLLPAGKFPLTTEKRSGILLPELSYSNKNGFDLEIPYYLNLASNYDMTSSPRYIEERG
;
A
#
# COMPACT_ATOMS: atom_id res chain seq x y z
N MET A 1 -36.42 9.24 -12.31
CA MET A 1 -35.49 9.69 -13.37
C MET A 1 -34.06 9.63 -12.81
N LYS A 2 -33.57 8.43 -12.62
CA LYS A 2 -32.20 8.12 -12.14
C LYS A 2 -31.56 7.22 -13.19
N SER A 3 -30.27 7.39 -13.44
CA SER A 3 -29.44 6.33 -14.02
C SER A 3 -28.87 6.43 -15.43
N TYR A 4 -29.00 7.48 -16.17
CA TYR A 4 -28.29 7.53 -17.47
C TYR A 4 -26.90 8.21 -17.42
N LYS A 5 -26.57 8.94 -16.37
CA LYS A 5 -25.26 9.60 -16.23
C LYS A 5 -24.14 8.66 -15.78
N SER A 6 -24.47 7.60 -15.02
CA SER A 6 -23.48 6.62 -14.53
C SER A 6 -22.97 5.68 -15.64
N ILE A 7 -23.83 5.31 -16.59
CA ILE A 7 -23.48 4.38 -17.68
C ILE A 7 -22.49 5.01 -18.67
N LEU A 8 -22.62 6.31 -18.95
CA LEU A 8 -21.73 6.99 -19.90
C LEU A 8 -20.31 7.19 -19.33
N LEU A 9 -20.20 7.30 -18.02
CA LEU A 9 -18.92 7.47 -17.33
C LEU A 9 -18.12 6.15 -17.26
N LEU A 10 -18.81 5.03 -17.08
CA LEU A 10 -18.21 3.68 -17.09
C LEU A 10 -17.56 3.33 -18.45
N LEU A 11 -18.16 3.76 -19.54
CA LEU A 11 -17.59 3.55 -20.89
C LEU A 11 -16.32 4.37 -21.17
N PHE A 12 -16.13 5.48 -20.47
CA PHE A 12 -14.93 6.31 -20.63
C PHE A 12 -13.73 5.79 -19.82
N ILE A 13 -14.00 5.20 -18.66
CA ILE A 13 -12.95 4.64 -17.77
C ILE A 13 -12.46 3.29 -18.29
N SER A 14 -13.33 2.47 -18.90
CA SER A 14 -12.99 1.14 -19.44
C SER A 14 -11.99 1.16 -20.61
N ASN A 15 -11.84 2.30 -21.31
CA ASN A 15 -10.87 2.44 -22.40
C ASN A 15 -9.52 3.04 -21.96
N LEU A 16 -9.38 3.45 -20.70
CA LEU A 16 -8.22 4.20 -20.22
C LEU A 16 -7.31 3.42 -19.28
N ILE A 17 -7.80 2.34 -18.66
CA ILE A 17 -7.07 1.60 -17.66
C ILE A 17 -7.15 0.11 -18.03
N TYR A 18 -6.13 -0.43 -18.69
CA TYR A 18 -5.79 -1.84 -18.93
C TYR A 18 -6.92 -2.87 -19.22
N PRO A 19 -6.75 -3.75 -20.21
CA PRO A 19 -7.74 -4.77 -20.59
C PRO A 19 -7.94 -5.92 -19.57
N GLN A 20 -7.45 -5.78 -18.34
CA GLN A 20 -7.58 -6.78 -17.26
C GLN A 20 -8.04 -6.19 -15.92
N LEU A 21 -8.41 -4.93 -15.86
CA LEU A 21 -9.02 -4.36 -14.66
C LEU A 21 -10.49 -4.78 -14.58
N GLY A 22 -10.85 -5.51 -13.53
CA GLY A 22 -12.23 -5.87 -13.21
C GLY A 22 -13.13 -4.63 -13.04
N GLU A 23 -14.39 -4.84 -12.76
CA GLU A 23 -15.37 -3.77 -12.56
C GLU A 23 -14.92 -2.85 -11.41
N ILE A 24 -14.67 -1.57 -11.72
CA ILE A 24 -14.34 -0.56 -10.73
C ILE A 24 -15.62 0.15 -10.35
N ASP A 25 -16.04 -0.01 -9.11
CA ASP A 25 -17.13 0.75 -8.52
C ASP A 25 -16.58 1.98 -7.82
N PHE A 26 -17.18 3.14 -8.07
CA PHE A 26 -16.83 4.35 -7.35
C PHE A 26 -18.07 5.14 -6.94
N ASN A 27 -17.93 5.81 -5.80
CA ASN A 27 -18.91 6.73 -5.25
C ASN A 27 -18.21 8.05 -4.92
N ALA A 28 -18.86 9.18 -5.20
CA ALA A 28 -18.34 10.50 -4.85
C ALA A 28 -19.51 11.47 -4.66
N GLY A 29 -19.41 12.36 -3.67
CA GLY A 29 -20.41 13.38 -3.45
C GLY A 29 -20.48 14.37 -4.60
N LYS A 30 -19.36 14.64 -5.28
CA LYS A 30 -19.26 15.56 -6.38
C LYS A 30 -18.31 15.07 -7.46
N ALA A 31 -18.76 15.12 -8.71
CA ALA A 31 -17.97 14.85 -9.88
C ALA A 31 -18.02 16.04 -10.85
N LYS A 32 -16.87 16.56 -11.26
CA LYS A 32 -16.73 17.64 -12.23
C LYS A 32 -15.84 17.18 -13.38
N LEU A 33 -16.39 17.22 -14.58
CA LEU A 33 -15.66 16.93 -15.82
C LEU A 33 -15.30 18.23 -16.53
N ASP A 34 -14.02 18.46 -16.72
CA ASP A 34 -13.51 19.49 -17.62
C ASP A 34 -13.29 18.85 -19.01
N GLY A 35 -14.20 19.16 -19.93
CA GLY A 35 -14.20 18.59 -21.26
C GLY A 35 -13.05 19.07 -22.15
N GLU A 36 -12.55 20.29 -21.92
CA GLU A 36 -11.45 20.87 -22.72
C GLU A 36 -10.12 20.19 -22.36
N ASN A 37 -9.86 20.02 -21.06
CA ASN A 37 -8.62 19.42 -20.54
C ASN A 37 -8.72 17.90 -20.35
N LYS A 38 -9.89 17.29 -20.54
CA LYS A 38 -10.16 15.87 -20.30
C LYS A 38 -9.80 15.42 -18.87
N VAL A 39 -10.06 16.30 -17.89
CA VAL A 39 -9.81 16.05 -16.47
C VAL A 39 -11.13 15.78 -15.77
N LEU A 40 -11.22 14.62 -15.12
CA LEU A 40 -12.31 14.28 -14.20
C LEU A 40 -11.82 14.51 -12.77
N LYS A 41 -12.51 15.40 -12.05
CA LYS A 41 -12.28 15.67 -10.64
C LYS A 41 -13.41 15.08 -9.81
N LEU A 42 -13.07 14.18 -8.89
CA LEU A 42 -13.96 13.61 -7.88
C LEU A 42 -13.64 14.24 -6.54
N SER A 43 -14.63 14.60 -5.74
CA SER A 43 -14.46 15.20 -4.42
C SER A 43 -15.68 14.93 -3.53
N GLU A 44 -15.55 15.25 -2.23
CA GLU A 44 -16.57 15.04 -1.21
C GLU A 44 -16.80 13.54 -0.95
N SER A 45 -15.87 12.91 -0.19
CA SER A 45 -15.92 11.50 0.19
C SER A 45 -15.89 10.57 -1.03
N VAL A 46 -14.77 10.56 -1.72
CA VAL A 46 -14.54 9.64 -2.84
C VAL A 46 -14.28 8.25 -2.30
N GLU A 47 -15.03 7.26 -2.76
CA GLU A 47 -14.85 5.85 -2.44
C GLU A 47 -14.66 5.08 -3.73
N ILE A 48 -13.65 4.22 -3.77
CA ILE A 48 -13.36 3.35 -4.90
C ILE A 48 -13.23 1.92 -4.41
N TYR A 49 -13.98 1.03 -5.04
CA TYR A 49 -13.94 -0.41 -4.81
C TYR A 49 -13.39 -1.08 -6.05
N PHE A 50 -12.36 -1.86 -5.87
CA PHE A 50 -11.73 -2.62 -6.96
C PHE A 50 -11.25 -3.97 -6.44
N ASN A 51 -11.91 -5.05 -6.83
CA ASN A 51 -11.66 -6.39 -6.28
C ASN A 51 -11.64 -6.34 -4.74
N ASP A 52 -10.48 -6.68 -4.14
CA ASP A 52 -10.25 -6.72 -2.70
C ASP A 52 -9.59 -5.45 -2.15
N PHE A 53 -9.60 -4.39 -2.94
CA PHE A 53 -9.05 -3.09 -2.59
C PHE A 53 -10.16 -2.06 -2.42
N PHE A 54 -10.20 -1.44 -1.24
CA PHE A 54 -11.07 -0.32 -0.93
C PHE A 54 -10.22 0.93 -0.69
N LEU A 55 -10.58 2.02 -1.32
CA LEU A 55 -9.89 3.31 -1.21
C LEU A 55 -10.90 4.40 -0.91
N GLN A 56 -10.59 5.23 0.08
CA GLN A 56 -11.26 6.49 0.35
C GLN A 56 -10.30 7.65 0.14
N ALA A 57 -10.79 8.76 -0.40
CA ALA A 57 -9.99 9.97 -0.58
C ALA A 57 -10.86 11.23 -0.45
N ASP A 58 -10.25 12.35 -0.09
CA ASP A 58 -10.93 13.64 -0.12
C ASP A 58 -11.14 14.10 -1.55
N GLU A 59 -10.13 13.91 -2.39
CA GLU A 59 -10.10 14.34 -3.78
C GLU A 59 -9.30 13.37 -4.65
N ILE A 60 -9.84 13.06 -5.83
CA ILE A 60 -9.14 12.32 -6.89
C ILE A 60 -9.29 13.10 -8.20
N ASN A 61 -8.20 13.30 -8.90
CA ASN A 61 -8.14 13.90 -10.22
C ASN A 61 -7.62 12.88 -11.23
N LEU A 62 -8.35 12.67 -12.31
CA LEU A 62 -7.98 11.82 -13.42
C LEU A 62 -7.78 12.68 -14.67
N ASP A 63 -6.56 12.84 -15.13
CA ASP A 63 -6.20 13.51 -16.38
C ASP A 63 -6.02 12.46 -17.47
N SER A 64 -7.05 12.29 -18.29
CA SER A 64 -7.08 11.30 -19.36
C SER A 64 -6.11 11.62 -20.50
N SER A 65 -5.72 12.90 -20.67
CA SER A 65 -4.80 13.31 -21.73
C SER A 65 -3.36 12.96 -21.42
N LYS A 66 -3.01 12.91 -20.12
CA LYS A 66 -1.67 12.59 -19.64
C LYS A 66 -1.56 11.20 -19.02
N GLU A 67 -2.69 10.50 -18.89
CA GLU A 67 -2.79 9.21 -18.17
C GLU A 67 -2.30 9.33 -16.72
N ILE A 68 -2.71 10.40 -16.03
CA ILE A 68 -2.33 10.69 -14.66
C ILE A 68 -3.55 10.57 -13.76
N LEU A 69 -3.43 9.77 -12.69
CA LEU A 69 -4.33 9.79 -11.56
C LEU A 69 -3.57 10.38 -10.36
N SER A 70 -4.16 11.37 -9.72
CA SER A 70 -3.64 11.93 -8.47
C SER A 70 -4.73 12.04 -7.42
N GLY A 71 -4.38 11.90 -6.16
CA GLY A 71 -5.30 12.00 -5.05
C GLY A 71 -4.61 12.51 -3.79
N LYS A 72 -5.43 12.96 -2.81
CA LYS A 72 -4.97 13.47 -1.51
C LYS A 72 -5.79 12.91 -0.37
N ASN A 73 -5.12 12.77 0.78
CA ASN A 73 -5.71 12.26 2.02
C ASN A 73 -6.40 10.91 1.79
N ILE A 74 -5.60 9.95 1.36
CA ILE A 74 -6.10 8.64 0.96
C ILE A 74 -6.04 7.71 2.16
N SER A 75 -7.11 6.94 2.39
CA SER A 75 -7.09 5.74 3.20
C SER A 75 -7.40 4.54 2.33
N PHE A 76 -6.74 3.42 2.60
CA PHE A 76 -6.92 2.21 1.82
C PHE A 76 -7.04 0.98 2.73
N ASP A 77 -7.76 -0.01 2.25
CA ASP A 77 -7.93 -1.31 2.87
C ASP A 77 -7.72 -2.41 1.82
N LEU A 78 -6.78 -3.31 2.08
CA LEU A 78 -6.51 -4.51 1.30
C LEU A 78 -7.16 -5.70 2.02
N ILE A 79 -8.43 -5.96 1.72
CA ILE A 79 -9.29 -6.89 2.47
C ILE A 79 -8.67 -8.28 2.57
N ASP A 80 -8.19 -8.83 1.47
CA ASP A 80 -7.60 -10.18 1.41
C ASP A 80 -6.30 -10.32 2.21
N ARG A 81 -5.59 -9.21 2.42
CA ARG A 81 -4.30 -9.20 3.12
C ARG A 81 -4.40 -8.68 4.55
N ASN A 82 -5.59 -8.31 5.01
CA ASN A 82 -5.81 -7.61 6.29
C ASN A 82 -4.85 -6.43 6.46
N ALA A 83 -4.54 -5.73 5.35
CA ALA A 83 -3.65 -4.58 5.34
C ALA A 83 -4.44 -3.31 5.14
N TYR A 84 -4.22 -2.33 5.99
CA TYR A 84 -4.86 -1.04 5.90
C TYR A 84 -3.84 0.08 6.11
N GLY A 85 -4.12 1.24 5.59
CA GLY A 85 -3.21 2.35 5.70
C GLY A 85 -3.76 3.67 5.22
N LYS A 86 -2.87 4.65 5.20
CA LYS A 86 -3.14 6.01 4.73
C LYS A 86 -1.97 6.47 3.87
N ALA A 87 -2.24 7.44 3.00
CA ALA A 87 -1.23 8.18 2.27
C ALA A 87 -1.68 9.64 2.12
N ASP A 88 -0.76 10.58 2.26
CA ASP A 88 -1.06 12.00 2.07
C ASP A 88 -1.34 12.30 0.61
N GLU A 89 -0.54 11.73 -0.28
CA GLU A 89 -0.66 11.91 -1.73
C GLU A 89 -0.42 10.61 -2.48
N ILE A 90 -1.15 10.44 -3.56
CA ILE A 90 -0.93 9.41 -4.57
C ILE A 90 -0.77 10.06 -5.94
N LEU A 91 0.18 9.56 -6.71
CA LEU A 91 0.37 9.88 -8.12
C LEU A 91 0.62 8.59 -8.89
N ILE A 92 -0.29 8.27 -9.82
CA ILE A 92 -0.12 7.16 -10.76
C ILE A 92 -0.02 7.75 -12.14
N GLN A 93 1.05 7.41 -12.84
CA GLN A 93 1.29 7.81 -14.22
C GLN A 93 1.72 6.60 -15.03
N LYS A 94 0.87 6.20 -15.97
CA LYS A 94 1.05 4.97 -16.74
C LYS A 94 1.23 3.75 -15.84
N ASP A 95 2.43 3.19 -15.84
CA ASP A 95 2.82 2.01 -15.09
C ASP A 95 3.51 2.31 -13.75
N LYS A 96 3.72 3.59 -13.42
CA LYS A 96 4.40 4.03 -12.19
C LYS A 96 3.40 4.57 -11.17
N ALA A 97 3.54 4.12 -9.93
CA ALA A 97 2.81 4.62 -8.79
C ALA A 97 3.78 5.19 -7.74
N GLN A 98 3.46 6.37 -7.23
CA GLN A 98 4.17 7.05 -6.16
C GLN A 98 3.19 7.43 -5.07
N PHE A 99 3.58 7.19 -3.83
CA PHE A 99 2.80 7.53 -2.64
C PHE A 99 3.70 8.32 -1.71
N LYS A 100 3.16 9.35 -1.06
CA LYS A 100 3.87 10.13 -0.04
C LYS A 100 3.15 10.06 1.29
N GLY A 101 3.92 10.12 2.37
CA GLY A 101 3.41 10.09 3.72
C GLY A 101 2.60 8.83 4.00
N VAL A 102 3.15 7.66 3.70
CA VAL A 102 2.42 6.39 3.84
C VAL A 102 2.54 5.85 5.25
N GLU A 103 1.40 5.54 5.86
CA GLU A 103 1.29 4.72 7.06
C GLU A 103 0.57 3.42 6.71
N MET A 104 1.10 2.27 7.12
CA MET A 104 0.50 0.97 6.84
C MET A 104 0.65 0.01 8.02
N SER A 105 -0.38 -0.81 8.26
CA SER A 105 -0.37 -1.90 9.22
C SER A 105 -1.07 -3.13 8.65
N LEU A 106 -0.62 -4.31 9.07
CA LEU A 106 -1.25 -5.60 8.77
C LEU A 106 -2.02 -6.15 9.99
N CYS A 107 -2.29 -5.32 11.00
CA CYS A 107 -2.98 -5.75 12.20
C CYS A 107 -4.48 -5.47 12.09
N PRO A 108 -5.35 -6.49 12.03
CA PRO A 108 -6.81 -6.29 11.96
C PRO A 108 -7.41 -5.81 13.29
N CYS A 109 -6.58 -5.34 14.20
CA CYS A 109 -6.97 -4.95 15.54
C CYS A 109 -7.62 -3.57 15.56
N LYS A 110 -8.71 -3.38 16.33
CA LYS A 110 -9.33 -2.08 16.57
C LYS A 110 -8.36 -1.03 17.14
N LYS A 111 -7.28 -1.48 17.79
CA LYS A 111 -6.20 -0.63 18.29
C LYS A 111 -4.90 -1.04 17.59
N ARG A 112 -4.34 -0.12 16.83
CA ARG A 112 -3.08 -0.32 16.13
C ARG A 112 -1.95 -0.56 17.13
N ILE A 113 -1.35 -1.75 17.11
CA ILE A 113 -0.24 -2.12 17.98
C ILE A 113 1.08 -1.76 17.29
N TRP A 114 1.17 -1.99 15.98
CA TRP A 114 2.35 -1.67 15.19
C TRP A 114 1.97 -1.15 13.81
N TRP A 115 2.85 -0.35 13.23
CA TRP A 115 2.72 0.14 11.86
C TRP A 115 4.08 0.52 11.28
N VAL A 116 4.09 0.68 9.98
CA VAL A 116 5.22 1.20 9.22
C VAL A 116 4.83 2.54 8.63
N GLU A 117 5.72 3.50 8.73
CA GLU A 117 5.63 4.78 8.02
C GLU A 117 6.72 4.85 6.97
N THR A 118 6.45 5.48 5.84
CA THR A 118 7.46 5.85 4.86
C THR A 118 7.19 7.24 4.31
N ASP A 119 8.24 8.02 4.07
CA ASP A 119 8.09 9.34 3.47
C ASP A 119 7.67 9.24 2.01
N GLU A 120 8.23 8.27 1.29
CA GLU A 120 7.91 7.98 -0.09
C GLU A 120 7.93 6.48 -0.36
N LEU A 121 6.96 6.03 -1.14
CA LEU A 121 6.84 4.67 -1.64
C LEU A 121 6.60 4.74 -3.14
N SER A 122 7.39 4.03 -3.93
CA SER A 122 7.25 4.03 -5.39
C SER A 122 7.42 2.64 -5.97
N PHE A 123 6.64 2.33 -6.99
CA PHE A 123 6.75 1.08 -7.73
C PHE A 123 6.23 1.21 -9.17
N SER A 124 6.63 0.26 -10.00
CA SER A 124 6.14 0.13 -11.36
C SER A 124 5.57 -1.28 -11.56
N SER A 125 4.52 -1.39 -12.36
CA SER A 125 3.93 -2.68 -12.72
C SER A 125 4.87 -3.57 -13.57
N GLN A 126 5.94 -2.99 -14.12
CA GLN A 126 6.96 -3.68 -14.90
C GLN A 126 8.15 -4.15 -14.06
N GLU A 127 8.21 -3.74 -12.79
CA GLU A 127 9.30 -4.08 -11.88
C GLU A 127 8.85 -5.11 -10.85
N ASP A 128 9.76 -5.97 -10.46
CA ASP A 128 9.51 -6.96 -9.40
C ASP A 128 9.63 -6.40 -7.99
N PHE A 129 10.17 -5.20 -7.86
CA PHE A 129 10.41 -4.53 -6.59
C PHE A 129 9.89 -3.09 -6.61
N GLY A 130 9.25 -2.71 -5.51
CA GLY A 130 9.04 -1.32 -5.17
C GLY A 130 10.20 -0.77 -4.33
N ASN A 131 10.28 0.55 -4.26
CA ASN A 131 11.28 1.27 -3.45
C ASN A 131 10.56 2.09 -2.39
N PHE A 132 11.20 2.25 -1.22
CA PHE A 132 10.74 3.17 -0.19
C PHE A 132 11.89 4.04 0.33
N GLN A 133 11.55 5.21 0.85
CA GLN A 133 12.45 6.14 1.52
C GLN A 133 11.85 6.57 2.86
N GLY A 134 12.70 6.82 3.84
CA GLY A 134 12.29 7.29 5.17
C GLY A 134 11.45 6.29 5.95
N GLY A 135 11.76 4.98 5.83
CA GLY A 135 11.03 3.93 6.55
C GLY A 135 11.23 4.00 8.06
N ARG A 136 10.14 3.91 8.81
CA ARG A 136 10.11 3.89 10.27
C ARG A 136 9.13 2.80 10.73
N PHE A 137 9.58 1.96 11.62
CA PHE A 137 8.73 0.93 12.22
C PHE A 137 8.39 1.32 13.66
N TYR A 138 7.11 1.30 13.98
CA TYR A 138 6.57 1.69 15.28
C TYR A 138 5.89 0.52 15.98
N ILE A 139 6.06 0.49 17.30
CA ILE A 139 5.26 -0.32 18.24
C ILE A 139 4.73 0.63 19.29
N TYR A 140 3.40 0.71 19.51
CA TYR A 140 2.71 1.59 20.47
C TYR A 140 3.24 3.04 20.43
N ASP A 141 3.26 3.69 19.30
CA ASP A 141 3.74 5.07 19.14
C ASP A 141 5.25 5.29 19.39
N THR A 142 6.03 4.21 19.60
CA THR A 142 7.47 4.27 19.78
C THR A 142 8.17 3.79 18.51
N PRO A 143 9.04 4.62 17.88
CA PRO A 143 9.84 4.16 16.76
C PRO A 143 10.90 3.17 17.24
N ILE A 144 10.87 1.94 16.73
CA ILE A 144 11.76 0.87 17.16
C ILE A 144 12.99 0.80 16.26
N PHE A 145 12.83 0.99 14.96
CA PHE A 145 13.96 1.07 14.05
C PHE A 145 13.66 1.95 12.83
N LEU A 146 14.74 2.43 12.21
CA LEU A 146 14.73 3.32 11.08
C LEU A 146 15.39 2.62 9.88
N LEU A 147 14.77 2.70 8.73
CA LEU A 147 15.27 2.21 7.46
C LEU A 147 15.31 3.38 6.48
N PRO A 148 16.47 4.03 6.28
CA PRO A 148 16.56 5.25 5.45
C PRO A 148 15.99 5.05 4.03
N ALA A 149 16.26 3.89 3.44
CA ALA A 149 15.72 3.50 2.16
C ALA A 149 15.79 1.96 2.00
N GLY A 150 14.98 1.42 1.12
CA GLY A 150 14.99 -0.01 0.83
C GLY A 150 14.09 -0.38 -0.34
N LYS A 151 14.03 -1.70 -0.58
CA LYS A 151 13.18 -2.31 -1.60
C LYS A 151 12.25 -3.32 -0.96
N PHE A 152 11.05 -3.45 -1.53
CA PHE A 152 10.08 -4.47 -1.12
C PHE A 152 9.58 -5.23 -2.36
N PRO A 153 9.30 -6.54 -2.24
CA PRO A 153 8.84 -7.34 -3.36
C PRO A 153 7.39 -7.00 -3.73
N LEU A 154 7.11 -6.90 -5.01
CA LEU A 154 5.75 -6.71 -5.56
C LEU A 154 5.11 -8.05 -5.96
N THR A 155 5.92 -9.08 -6.13
CA THR A 155 5.49 -10.41 -6.54
C THR A 155 5.38 -11.36 -5.35
N THR A 156 4.54 -12.38 -5.47
CA THR A 156 4.38 -13.44 -4.46
C THR A 156 5.43 -14.57 -4.59
N GLU A 157 6.39 -14.42 -5.50
CA GLU A 157 7.46 -15.41 -5.65
C GLU A 157 8.33 -15.47 -4.39
N LYS A 158 8.76 -16.69 -4.06
CA LYS A 158 9.68 -16.91 -2.95
C LYS A 158 11.01 -16.18 -3.22
N ARG A 159 11.38 -15.27 -2.35
CA ARG A 159 12.64 -14.48 -2.46
C ARG A 159 13.33 -14.41 -1.10
N SER A 160 14.65 -14.40 -1.14
CA SER A 160 15.46 -14.25 0.07
C SER A 160 15.24 -12.86 0.69
N GLY A 161 15.11 -12.80 2.01
CA GLY A 161 14.92 -11.52 2.72
C GLY A 161 14.70 -11.71 4.22
N ILE A 162 14.73 -10.59 4.93
CA ILE A 162 14.38 -10.55 6.36
C ILE A 162 12.88 -10.77 6.49
N LEU A 163 12.48 -11.71 7.34
CA LEU A 163 11.10 -11.90 7.75
C LEU A 163 10.77 -10.96 8.92
N LEU A 164 9.48 -10.90 9.29
CA LEU A 164 9.05 -10.09 10.42
C LEU A 164 9.77 -10.51 11.69
N PRO A 165 10.46 -9.60 12.39
CA PRO A 165 11.09 -9.89 13.65
C PRO A 165 10.05 -10.28 14.72
N GLU A 166 10.40 -11.26 15.54
CA GLU A 166 9.63 -11.59 16.73
C GLU A 166 10.24 -10.93 17.96
N LEU A 167 9.42 -10.20 18.70
CA LEU A 167 9.82 -9.46 19.87
C LEU A 167 8.97 -9.88 21.06
N SER A 168 9.62 -10.31 22.13
CA SER A 168 8.92 -10.63 23.39
C SER A 168 9.70 -10.15 24.61
N TYR A 169 9.00 -10.02 25.73
CA TYR A 169 9.61 -9.70 27.02
C TYR A 169 9.05 -10.62 28.10
N SER A 170 9.92 -11.13 28.94
CA SER A 170 9.53 -11.91 30.11
C SER A 170 10.45 -11.59 31.29
N ASN A 171 9.90 -11.67 32.52
CA ASN A 171 10.70 -11.44 33.74
C ASN A 171 11.86 -12.42 33.92
N LYS A 172 11.85 -13.56 33.22
CA LYS A 172 12.88 -14.60 33.31
C LYS A 172 13.99 -14.43 32.29
N ASN A 173 13.65 -13.97 31.08
CA ASN A 173 14.58 -13.91 29.95
C ASN A 173 14.96 -12.46 29.59
N GLY A 174 14.29 -11.46 30.20
CA GLY A 174 14.42 -10.08 29.78
C GLY A 174 13.81 -9.86 28.40
N PHE A 175 14.43 -9.03 27.63
CA PHE A 175 14.13 -8.76 26.23
C PHE A 175 14.60 -9.91 25.34
N ASP A 176 13.77 -10.33 24.41
CA ASP A 176 14.00 -11.47 23.52
C ASP A 176 13.63 -11.06 22.10
N LEU A 177 14.62 -11.00 21.23
CA LEU A 177 14.49 -10.57 19.84
C LEU A 177 14.97 -11.68 18.91
N GLU A 178 14.11 -12.12 18.00
CA GLU A 178 14.43 -13.03 16.91
C GLU A 178 14.24 -12.32 15.57
N ILE A 179 15.24 -12.39 14.69
CA ILE A 179 15.20 -11.77 13.35
C ILE A 179 15.39 -12.86 12.30
N PRO A 180 14.31 -13.50 11.84
CA PRO A 180 14.41 -14.56 10.85
C PRO A 180 14.87 -14.01 9.49
N TYR A 181 15.79 -14.70 8.84
CA TYR A 181 16.22 -14.43 7.47
C TYR A 181 15.91 -15.64 6.60
N TYR A 182 15.06 -15.46 5.61
CA TYR A 182 14.70 -16.48 4.63
C TYR A 182 15.68 -16.46 3.46
N LEU A 183 16.19 -17.61 3.08
CA LEU A 183 17.08 -17.84 1.96
C LEU A 183 16.39 -18.74 0.95
N ASN A 184 16.05 -18.22 -0.20
CA ASN A 184 15.60 -19.00 -1.36
C ASN A 184 16.85 -19.47 -2.11
N LEU A 185 17.27 -20.70 -1.86
CA LEU A 185 18.53 -21.24 -2.39
C LEU A 185 18.35 -21.85 -3.78
N ALA A 186 17.20 -22.51 -4.03
CA ALA A 186 16.81 -23.04 -5.33
C ALA A 186 15.29 -23.23 -5.41
N SER A 187 14.78 -23.59 -6.58
CA SER A 187 13.33 -23.77 -6.81
C SER A 187 12.69 -24.84 -5.92
N ASN A 188 13.45 -25.77 -5.42
CA ASN A 188 13.00 -26.94 -4.66
C ASN A 188 13.51 -27.00 -3.21
N TYR A 189 14.35 -26.06 -2.77
CA TYR A 189 14.80 -25.98 -1.38
C TYR A 189 15.12 -24.55 -0.97
N ASP A 190 14.82 -24.27 0.28
CA ASP A 190 15.02 -22.99 0.96
C ASP A 190 15.52 -23.24 2.39
N MET A 191 15.96 -22.20 3.05
CA MET A 191 16.44 -22.24 4.43
C MET A 191 15.99 -20.96 5.14
N THR A 192 15.59 -21.08 6.39
CA THR A 192 15.40 -19.93 7.28
C THR A 192 16.43 -19.99 8.38
N SER A 193 17.17 -18.89 8.56
CA SER A 193 18.11 -18.70 9.68
C SER A 193 17.48 -17.70 10.64
N SER A 194 17.31 -18.08 11.90
CA SER A 194 16.67 -17.27 12.93
C SER A 194 17.66 -16.91 14.05
N PRO A 195 18.56 -15.94 13.84
CA PRO A 195 19.37 -15.41 14.92
C PRO A 195 18.47 -14.79 16.00
N ARG A 196 18.76 -15.16 17.25
CA ARG A 196 17.96 -14.78 18.40
C ARG A 196 18.86 -14.22 19.50
N TYR A 197 18.48 -13.08 20.02
CA TYR A 197 19.12 -12.43 21.14
C TYR A 197 18.18 -12.49 22.37
N ILE A 198 18.71 -12.97 23.49
CA ILE A 198 17.98 -13.04 24.76
C ILE A 198 18.82 -12.30 25.81
N GLU A 199 18.30 -11.21 26.34
CA GLU A 199 19.03 -10.29 27.23
C GLU A 199 19.70 -10.98 28.42
N GLU A 200 18.99 -11.90 29.10
CA GLU A 200 19.52 -12.62 30.28
C GLU A 200 20.36 -13.86 29.94
N ARG A 201 20.61 -14.13 28.65
CA ARG A 201 21.38 -15.31 28.20
C ARG A 201 22.52 -15.01 27.25
N GLY A 202 22.67 -13.77 26.84
CA GLY A 202 23.69 -13.31 25.88
C GLY A 202 23.29 -13.42 24.44
#